data_3dbac1f1352df78f26a8278216eeb8b1
#
_entry.id   3dbac1f1352df78f26a8278216eeb8b1
#
_cell.length_a   1.000
_cell.length_b   1.000
_cell.length_c   1.000
_cell.angle_alpha   90.00
_cell.angle_beta   90.00
_cell.angle_gamma   90.00
#
_symmetry.space_group_name_H-M   'P 1'
#
loop_
_entity.id
_entity.type
_entity.pdbx_description
1 polymer ?
#
loop_
_entity_poly.entity_id
_entity_poly.type
_entity_poly.pdbx_seq_one_letter_code
_entity_poly.pdbx_strand_id
1 'polypeptide(L)'
;MRAPTRVAWQIKEHRKNNQLATILINDIVPIIVIMALGYICGKFSYFDDDQRQGLNKVVLNIALPAALFVSIIKATREMLARDAVLTAIGFIGVIVMFMASYYLCRLLFHRTIQEAAVCALIAGSPTIGFLGFAVLDPIYGDTVSTNLVIAIISIVVNAVTIPIGMYLINLGQAKDRARLSAQVSSDAPAGGASAVAAKGDVTLDPTRDAKLDKDAELMVHGSPNTGTKRNGNLRALLDALKQPVCWAPLLAIALVLLGVRVPVQVAPTFDLIAKANSGVAVLAAGLALSTVKFSLGWETVWNTFFRLILTPAVFLGVGLLCGMDAEPDKLALLVMAVALPPAFSGIIISSRYNIYVKEGASTTAVSTVVFAATCLLWIWLIPLCA
;
A
#
# COMPACT_ATOMS: atom_id res chain seq x y z
N MET A 1 13.84 45.12 -5.53
CA MET A 1 14.29 43.74 -5.78
C MET A 1 14.79 43.62 -7.22
N ARG A 2 16.08 43.29 -7.45
CA ARG A 2 16.61 43.12 -8.81
C ARG A 2 16.19 41.75 -9.33
N ALA A 3 15.58 41.70 -10.52
CA ALA A 3 15.27 40.44 -11.20
C ALA A 3 16.54 39.60 -11.37
N PRO A 4 16.48 38.27 -11.15
CA PRO A 4 17.64 37.41 -11.34
C PRO A 4 18.11 37.47 -12.80
N THR A 5 19.44 37.61 -12.97
CA THR A 5 20.04 37.66 -14.32
C THR A 5 19.77 36.36 -15.08
N ARG A 6 19.61 36.39 -16.39
CA ARG A 6 19.42 35.20 -17.29
C ARG A 6 20.40 34.07 -16.94
N VAL A 7 21.63 34.40 -16.58
CA VAL A 7 22.66 33.42 -16.20
C VAL A 7 22.32 32.70 -14.89
N ALA A 8 21.81 33.41 -13.89
CA ALA A 8 21.39 32.79 -12.63
C ALA A 8 20.18 31.86 -12.83
N TRP A 9 19.29 32.20 -13.73
CA TRP A 9 18.15 31.38 -14.11
C TRP A 9 18.60 30.09 -14.83
N GLN A 10 19.51 30.20 -15.81
CA GLN A 10 20.07 29.05 -16.52
C GLN A 10 20.85 28.10 -15.60
N ILE A 11 21.62 28.63 -14.65
CA ILE A 11 22.35 27.80 -13.66
C ILE A 11 21.38 27.06 -12.74
N LYS A 12 20.30 27.71 -12.29
CA LYS A 12 19.26 27.10 -11.45
C LYS A 12 18.50 26.00 -12.21
N GLU A 13 18.19 26.24 -13.48
CA GLU A 13 17.51 25.28 -14.35
C GLU A 13 18.41 24.07 -14.68
N HIS A 14 19.67 24.29 -14.97
CA HIS A 14 20.64 23.22 -15.23
C HIS A 14 20.90 22.35 -13.98
N ARG A 15 20.97 22.97 -12.80
CA ARG A 15 21.07 22.24 -11.52
C ARG A 15 19.83 21.43 -11.24
N LYS A 16 18.63 21.96 -11.50
CA LYS A 16 17.35 21.27 -11.35
C LYS A 16 17.24 20.05 -12.29
N ASN A 17 17.64 20.22 -13.57
CA ASN A 17 17.62 19.14 -14.55
C ASN A 17 18.61 18.01 -14.19
N ASN A 18 19.80 18.34 -13.70
CA ASN A 18 20.77 17.34 -13.25
C ASN A 18 20.26 16.58 -12.00
N GLN A 19 19.60 17.25 -11.05
CA GLN A 19 18.97 16.60 -9.90
C GLN A 19 17.86 15.65 -10.33
N LEU A 20 17.01 16.04 -11.26
CA LEU A 20 15.94 15.20 -11.80
C LEU A 20 16.48 13.95 -12.50
N ALA A 21 17.51 14.10 -13.33
CA ALA A 21 18.17 12.95 -13.96
C ALA A 21 18.78 12.00 -12.92
N THR A 22 19.37 12.53 -11.87
CA THR A 22 19.94 11.74 -10.76
C THR A 22 18.86 10.93 -10.03
N ILE A 23 17.71 11.53 -9.72
CA ILE A 23 16.58 10.85 -9.07
C ILE A 23 16.03 9.75 -9.98
N LEU A 24 15.84 10.04 -11.26
CA LEU A 24 15.36 9.04 -12.21
C LEU A 24 16.30 7.85 -12.28
N ILE A 25 17.60 8.09 -12.41
CA ILE A 25 18.59 7.03 -12.61
C ILE A 25 18.88 6.27 -11.32
N ASN A 26 19.02 6.95 -10.20
CA ASN A 26 19.49 6.33 -8.96
C ASN A 26 18.36 5.71 -8.14
N ASP A 27 17.12 6.22 -8.25
CA ASP A 27 16.03 5.82 -7.37
C ASP A 27 14.91 5.09 -8.12
N ILE A 28 14.48 5.59 -9.27
CA ILE A 28 13.36 5.01 -10.02
C ILE A 28 13.81 3.83 -10.90
N VAL A 29 14.92 3.98 -11.63
CA VAL A 29 15.44 2.92 -12.50
C VAL A 29 15.75 1.64 -11.73
N PRO A 30 16.43 1.63 -10.56
CA PRO A 30 16.65 0.41 -9.79
C PRO A 30 15.37 -0.31 -9.41
N ILE A 31 14.30 0.41 -9.07
CA ILE A 31 13.00 -0.19 -8.73
C ILE A 31 12.41 -0.88 -9.95
N ILE A 32 12.41 -0.22 -11.11
CA ILE A 32 11.92 -0.81 -12.36
C ILE A 32 12.75 -2.05 -12.72
N VAL A 33 14.08 -1.99 -12.57
CA VAL A 33 14.99 -3.12 -12.85
C VAL A 33 14.72 -4.30 -11.91
N ILE A 34 14.58 -4.07 -10.60
CA ILE A 34 14.28 -5.12 -9.62
C ILE A 34 12.89 -5.73 -9.88
N MET A 35 11.90 -4.90 -10.22
CA MET A 35 10.56 -5.37 -10.58
C MET A 35 10.58 -6.19 -11.87
N ALA A 36 11.32 -5.74 -12.89
CA ALA A 36 11.51 -6.48 -14.12
C ALA A 36 12.25 -7.82 -13.88
N LEU A 37 13.27 -7.81 -13.01
CA LEU A 37 13.96 -9.04 -12.60
C LEU A 37 12.98 -10.03 -11.93
N GLY A 38 12.15 -9.55 -10.99
CA GLY A 38 11.09 -10.36 -10.37
C GLY A 38 10.12 -10.93 -11.40
N TYR A 39 9.68 -10.12 -12.37
CA TYR A 39 8.83 -10.56 -13.46
C TYR A 39 9.50 -11.65 -14.31
N ILE A 40 10.76 -11.45 -14.70
CA ILE A 40 11.56 -12.42 -15.48
C ILE A 40 11.71 -13.73 -14.70
N CYS A 41 12.12 -13.66 -13.42
CA CYS A 41 12.25 -14.84 -12.56
C CYS A 41 10.95 -15.64 -12.45
N GLY A 42 9.81 -14.94 -12.31
CA GLY A 42 8.51 -15.59 -12.28
C GLY A 42 8.10 -16.18 -13.63
N LYS A 43 8.41 -15.50 -14.75
CA LYS A 43 8.11 -15.96 -16.10
C LYS A 43 8.89 -17.22 -16.47
N PHE A 44 10.13 -17.33 -16.01
CA PHE A 44 10.99 -18.51 -16.20
C PHE A 44 10.82 -19.57 -15.11
N SER A 45 9.83 -19.39 -14.21
CA SER A 45 9.54 -20.35 -13.12
C SER A 45 10.73 -20.65 -12.21
N TYR A 46 11.62 -19.65 -11.99
CA TYR A 46 12.69 -19.76 -10.98
C TYR A 46 12.14 -19.85 -9.56
N PHE A 47 10.94 -19.35 -9.35
CA PHE A 47 10.20 -19.44 -8.09
C PHE A 47 8.87 -20.15 -8.34
N ASP A 48 8.62 -21.20 -7.58
CA ASP A 48 7.31 -21.84 -7.54
C ASP A 48 6.31 -21.03 -6.69
N ASP A 49 5.05 -21.45 -6.70
CA ASP A 49 3.99 -20.73 -5.96
C ASP A 49 4.21 -20.74 -4.45
N ASP A 50 4.78 -21.84 -3.89
CA ASP A 50 5.05 -21.97 -2.46
C ASP A 50 6.20 -21.03 -2.04
N GLN A 51 7.26 -20.94 -2.84
CA GLN A 51 8.40 -20.03 -2.63
C GLN A 51 7.95 -18.56 -2.72
N ARG A 52 7.11 -18.24 -3.71
CA ARG A 52 6.53 -16.89 -3.84
C ARG A 52 5.70 -16.51 -2.63
N GLN A 53 4.84 -17.43 -2.15
CA GLN A 53 4.04 -17.21 -0.94
C GLN A 53 4.94 -17.13 0.31
N GLY A 54 6.01 -17.93 0.37
CA GLY A 54 7.04 -17.83 1.41
C GLY A 54 7.68 -16.44 1.44
N LEU A 55 8.07 -15.91 0.29
CA LEU A 55 8.64 -14.57 0.17
C LEU A 55 7.65 -13.48 0.63
N ASN A 56 6.38 -13.57 0.22
CA ASN A 56 5.33 -12.66 0.68
C ASN A 56 5.13 -12.72 2.20
N LYS A 57 5.22 -13.92 2.81
CA LYS A 57 5.15 -14.10 4.27
C LYS A 57 6.31 -13.40 4.98
N VAL A 58 7.54 -13.54 4.49
CA VAL A 58 8.72 -12.86 5.05
C VAL A 58 8.54 -11.34 4.97
N VAL A 59 8.12 -10.84 3.82
CA VAL A 59 7.89 -9.40 3.63
C VAL A 59 6.82 -8.89 4.59
N LEU A 60 5.63 -9.49 4.63
CA LEU A 60 4.49 -8.99 5.42
C LEU A 60 4.63 -9.19 6.92
N ASN A 61 5.31 -10.26 7.36
CA ASN A 61 5.36 -10.60 8.78
C ASN A 61 6.65 -10.13 9.48
N ILE A 62 7.72 -9.84 8.72
CA ILE A 62 9.02 -9.50 9.29
C ILE A 62 9.53 -8.17 8.71
N ALA A 63 9.76 -8.13 7.39
CA ALA A 63 10.51 -7.04 6.80
C ALA A 63 9.70 -5.73 6.76
N LEU A 64 8.45 -5.78 6.34
CA LEU A 64 7.56 -4.62 6.31
C LEU A 64 7.26 -4.10 7.73
N PRO A 65 6.85 -4.90 8.73
CA PRO A 65 6.68 -4.42 10.10
C PRO A 65 7.91 -3.72 10.67
N ALA A 66 9.11 -4.26 10.43
CA ALA A 66 10.36 -3.64 10.87
C ALA A 66 10.60 -2.27 10.19
N ALA A 67 10.39 -2.21 8.86
CA ALA A 67 10.54 -0.97 8.10
C ALA A 67 9.56 0.12 8.58
N LEU A 68 8.30 -0.27 8.83
CA LEU A 68 7.26 0.62 9.33
C LEU A 68 7.58 1.13 10.74
N PHE A 69 8.01 0.23 11.62
CA PHE A 69 8.41 0.57 12.97
C PHE A 69 9.51 1.61 12.98
N VAL A 70 10.60 1.38 12.23
CA VAL A 70 11.74 2.32 12.14
C VAL A 70 11.33 3.66 11.55
N SER A 71 10.52 3.67 10.50
CA SER A 71 10.07 4.93 9.87
C SER A 71 9.26 5.80 10.84
N ILE A 72 8.41 5.17 11.66
CA ILE A 72 7.51 5.89 12.57
C ILE A 72 8.24 6.37 13.83
N ILE A 73 9.15 5.58 14.42
CA ILE A 73 9.85 5.99 15.64
C ILE A 73 10.82 7.16 15.43
N LYS A 74 11.16 7.51 14.18
CA LYS A 74 11.93 8.73 13.85
C LYS A 74 11.10 10.01 14.05
N ALA A 75 9.78 9.94 14.05
CA ALA A 75 8.90 11.06 14.35
C ALA A 75 8.88 11.36 15.86
N THR A 76 8.67 12.63 16.23
CA THR A 76 8.42 13.05 17.61
C THR A 76 7.04 13.71 17.71
N ARG A 77 6.41 13.63 18.89
CA ARG A 77 5.15 14.32 19.15
C ARG A 77 5.25 15.84 18.95
N GLU A 78 6.44 16.41 19.26
CA GLU A 78 6.70 17.83 19.09
C GLU A 78 6.75 18.23 17.62
N MET A 79 7.35 17.38 16.76
CA MET A 79 7.31 17.57 15.29
C MET A 79 5.88 17.56 14.77
N LEU A 80 5.07 16.61 15.21
CA LEU A 80 3.67 16.46 14.77
C LEU A 80 2.81 17.65 15.24
N ALA A 81 3.04 18.16 16.45
CA ALA A 81 2.29 19.28 17.02
C ALA A 81 2.70 20.63 16.43
N ARG A 82 4.00 20.83 16.13
CA ARG A 82 4.52 22.10 15.61
C ARG A 82 3.93 22.45 14.24
N ASP A 83 3.72 21.45 13.39
CA ASP A 83 3.20 21.61 12.03
C ASP A 83 1.77 21.01 11.92
N ALA A 84 0.86 21.49 12.78
CA ALA A 84 -0.47 20.91 12.94
C ALA A 84 -1.31 20.91 11.64
N VAL A 85 -1.23 21.98 10.83
CA VAL A 85 -1.96 22.09 9.55
C VAL A 85 -1.44 21.04 8.57
N LEU A 86 -0.12 20.95 8.39
CA LEU A 86 0.51 19.93 7.55
C LEU A 86 0.15 18.52 8.01
N THR A 87 0.22 18.27 9.33
CA THR A 87 -0.14 16.99 9.94
C THR A 87 -1.62 16.65 9.69
N ALA A 88 -2.54 17.61 9.88
CA ALA A 88 -3.95 17.40 9.68
C ALA A 88 -4.29 17.11 8.22
N ILE A 89 -3.74 17.88 7.27
CA ILE A 89 -3.98 17.69 5.83
C ILE A 89 -3.39 16.33 5.41
N GLY A 90 -2.18 16.00 5.81
CA GLY A 90 -1.55 14.71 5.50
C GLY A 90 -2.34 13.54 6.06
N PHE A 91 -2.77 13.63 7.33
CA PHE A 91 -3.50 12.57 8.01
C PHE A 91 -4.90 12.37 7.43
N ILE A 92 -5.72 13.41 7.44
CA ILE A 92 -7.11 13.36 6.99
C ILE A 92 -7.18 13.14 5.48
N GLY A 93 -6.34 13.84 4.71
CA GLY A 93 -6.34 13.76 3.26
C GLY A 93 -6.03 12.35 2.73
N VAL A 94 -5.04 11.66 3.30
CA VAL A 94 -4.73 10.26 2.89
C VAL A 94 -5.90 9.33 3.21
N ILE A 95 -6.54 9.47 4.38
CA ILE A 95 -7.71 8.64 4.74
C ILE A 95 -8.86 8.92 3.77
N VAL A 96 -9.13 10.19 3.49
CA VAL A 96 -10.20 10.60 2.55
C VAL A 96 -9.93 10.03 1.15
N MET A 97 -8.70 10.14 0.62
CA MET A 97 -8.37 9.62 -0.69
C MET A 97 -8.37 8.10 -0.73
N PHE A 98 -7.96 7.42 0.35
CA PHE A 98 -8.10 5.97 0.48
C PHE A 98 -9.58 5.54 0.42
N MET A 99 -10.45 6.19 1.18
CA MET A 99 -11.88 5.90 1.17
C MET A 99 -12.53 6.30 -0.16
N ALA A 100 -12.11 7.39 -0.77
CA ALA A 100 -12.57 7.80 -2.10
C ALA A 100 -12.23 6.73 -3.15
N SER A 101 -10.99 6.21 -3.15
CA SER A 101 -10.58 5.10 -4.01
C SER A 101 -11.46 3.87 -3.80
N TYR A 102 -11.75 3.50 -2.54
CA TYR A 102 -12.63 2.39 -2.19
C TYR A 102 -14.04 2.56 -2.76
N TYR A 103 -14.68 3.72 -2.50
CA TYR A 103 -16.04 3.96 -2.95
C TYR A 103 -16.13 4.13 -4.47
N LEU A 104 -15.16 4.79 -5.11
CA LEU A 104 -15.11 4.94 -6.56
C LEU A 104 -14.91 3.59 -7.25
N CYS A 105 -14.06 2.72 -6.72
CA CYS A 105 -13.89 1.37 -7.24
C CYS A 105 -15.21 0.59 -7.19
N ARG A 106 -15.98 0.71 -6.10
CA ARG A 106 -17.29 0.07 -5.98
C ARG A 106 -18.35 0.67 -6.90
N LEU A 107 -18.32 1.99 -7.08
CA LEU A 107 -19.33 2.72 -7.86
C LEU A 107 -19.06 2.59 -9.37
N LEU A 108 -17.82 2.79 -9.82
CA LEU A 108 -17.49 2.81 -11.25
C LEU A 108 -17.28 1.42 -11.83
N PHE A 109 -16.69 0.50 -11.06
CA PHE A 109 -16.31 -0.84 -11.54
C PHE A 109 -17.14 -1.97 -10.92
N HIS A 110 -18.13 -1.63 -10.06
CA HIS A 110 -19.04 -2.58 -9.40
C HIS A 110 -18.30 -3.73 -8.67
N ARG A 111 -17.10 -3.45 -8.15
CA ARG A 111 -16.26 -4.44 -7.47
C ARG A 111 -16.82 -4.82 -6.10
N THR A 112 -16.51 -6.02 -5.67
CA THR A 112 -16.86 -6.52 -4.33
C THR A 112 -16.17 -5.70 -3.22
N ILE A 113 -16.61 -5.88 -1.97
CA ILE A 113 -16.03 -5.18 -0.82
C ILE A 113 -14.52 -5.44 -0.71
N GLN A 114 -14.12 -6.71 -0.88
CA GLN A 114 -12.73 -7.11 -0.76
C GLN A 114 -11.86 -6.64 -1.94
N GLU A 115 -12.37 -6.68 -3.16
CA GLU A 115 -11.67 -6.17 -4.34
C GLU A 115 -11.47 -4.65 -4.24
N ALA A 116 -12.51 -3.91 -3.84
CA ALA A 116 -12.42 -2.47 -3.64
C ALA A 116 -11.48 -2.09 -2.48
N ALA A 117 -11.41 -2.91 -1.42
CA ALA A 117 -10.46 -2.71 -0.33
C ALA A 117 -9.02 -2.87 -0.82
N VAL A 118 -8.74 -3.89 -1.64
CA VAL A 118 -7.42 -4.07 -2.25
C VAL A 118 -7.11 -2.95 -3.25
N CYS A 119 -8.08 -2.53 -4.07
CA CYS A 119 -7.95 -1.38 -4.96
C CYS A 119 -7.54 -0.12 -4.17
N ALA A 120 -8.20 0.16 -3.04
CA ALA A 120 -7.89 1.30 -2.17
C ALA A 120 -6.49 1.19 -1.54
N LEU A 121 -6.05 -0.01 -1.13
CA LEU A 121 -4.69 -0.24 -0.64
C LEU A 121 -3.63 0.04 -1.71
N ILE A 122 -3.95 -0.19 -2.98
CA ILE A 122 -3.06 0.05 -4.12
C ILE A 122 -3.18 1.50 -4.57
N ALA A 123 -4.33 1.92 -5.10
CA ALA A 123 -4.51 3.23 -5.71
C ALA A 123 -4.70 4.36 -4.69
N GLY A 124 -5.24 4.09 -3.50
CA GLY A 124 -5.47 5.08 -2.44
C GLY A 124 -4.26 5.38 -1.55
N SER A 125 -3.21 4.54 -1.58
CA SER A 125 -2.06 4.65 -0.66
C SER A 125 -0.74 4.83 -1.41
N PRO A 126 0.11 5.83 -1.05
CA PRO A 126 1.45 6.02 -1.64
C PRO A 126 2.48 5.04 -1.08
N THR A 127 3.48 4.70 -1.88
CA THR A 127 4.62 3.85 -1.46
C THR A 127 5.67 4.64 -0.66
N ILE A 128 5.23 5.35 0.37
CA ILE A 128 6.07 6.28 1.14
C ILE A 128 7.21 5.56 1.89
N GLY A 129 6.96 4.38 2.42
CA GLY A 129 7.95 3.63 3.20
C GLY A 129 9.16 3.14 2.38
N PHE A 130 9.01 3.02 1.05
CA PHE A 130 10.07 2.58 0.15
C PHE A 130 10.70 3.74 -0.61
N LEU A 131 9.87 4.63 -1.15
CA LEU A 131 10.30 5.69 -2.03
C LEU A 131 10.35 7.06 -1.36
N GLY A 132 9.79 7.22 -0.15
CA GLY A 132 9.72 8.52 0.51
C GLY A 132 11.10 9.16 0.65
N PHE A 133 12.02 8.48 1.30
CA PHE A 133 13.39 8.98 1.46
C PHE A 133 14.14 9.06 0.13
N ALA A 134 14.02 8.04 -0.71
CA ALA A 134 14.73 7.97 -1.97
C ALA A 134 14.36 9.10 -2.95
N VAL A 135 13.11 9.56 -2.92
CA VAL A 135 12.63 10.61 -3.83
C VAL A 135 12.65 12.00 -3.18
N LEU A 136 12.25 12.10 -1.89
CA LEU A 136 12.12 13.42 -1.27
C LEU A 136 13.45 14.00 -0.79
N ASP A 137 14.37 13.17 -0.26
CA ASP A 137 15.65 13.67 0.22
C ASP A 137 16.54 14.28 -0.88
N PRO A 138 16.67 13.66 -2.08
CA PRO A 138 17.42 14.29 -3.17
C PRO A 138 16.81 15.59 -3.69
N ILE A 139 15.48 15.75 -3.62
CA ILE A 139 14.78 16.93 -4.15
C ILE A 139 14.76 18.07 -3.14
N TYR A 140 14.46 17.78 -1.88
CA TYR A 140 14.20 18.77 -0.83
C TYR A 140 15.23 18.76 0.30
N GLY A 141 16.16 17.81 0.28
CA GLY A 141 17.18 17.59 1.31
C GLY A 141 16.66 16.75 2.48
N ASP A 142 17.59 16.14 3.23
CA ASP A 142 17.31 15.49 4.52
C ASP A 142 17.06 16.54 5.60
N THR A 143 15.86 17.11 5.59
CA THR A 143 15.44 18.17 6.50
C THR A 143 14.43 17.65 7.52
N VAL A 144 14.23 18.41 8.61
CA VAL A 144 13.19 18.11 9.60
C VAL A 144 11.82 18.05 8.95
N SER A 145 11.51 18.94 8.00
CA SER A 145 10.24 18.96 7.28
C SER A 145 10.07 17.76 6.37
N THR A 146 11.12 17.32 5.67
CA THR A 146 11.10 16.11 4.83
C THR A 146 10.80 14.89 5.68
N ASN A 147 11.52 14.71 6.78
CA ASN A 147 11.33 13.60 7.71
C ASN A 147 9.93 13.62 8.35
N LEU A 148 9.41 14.80 8.67
CA LEU A 148 8.06 14.97 9.21
C LEU A 148 6.99 14.51 8.22
N VAL A 149 7.04 14.97 6.96
CA VAL A 149 6.07 14.57 5.93
C VAL A 149 6.12 13.06 5.69
N ILE A 150 7.32 12.49 5.55
CA ILE A 150 7.49 11.04 5.39
C ILE A 150 6.88 10.30 6.59
N ALA A 151 7.14 10.76 7.81
CA ALA A 151 6.60 10.14 9.03
C ALA A 151 5.07 10.21 9.08
N ILE A 152 4.47 11.39 8.83
CA ILE A 152 3.00 11.56 8.83
C ILE A 152 2.34 10.62 7.84
N ILE A 153 2.79 10.64 6.58
CA ILE A 153 2.21 9.80 5.54
C ILE A 153 2.46 8.31 5.83
N SER A 154 3.64 7.94 6.35
CA SER A 154 3.93 6.56 6.77
C SER A 154 2.98 6.09 7.88
N ILE A 155 2.75 6.92 8.90
CA ILE A 155 1.81 6.63 9.99
C ILE A 155 0.42 6.33 9.42
N VAL A 156 -0.10 7.23 8.58
CA VAL A 156 -1.46 7.09 8.05
C VAL A 156 -1.56 5.86 7.14
N VAL A 157 -0.63 5.70 6.21
CA VAL A 157 -0.67 4.58 5.25
C VAL A 157 -0.57 3.25 5.98
N ASN A 158 0.30 3.13 6.95
CA ASN A 158 0.64 1.83 7.51
C ASN A 158 -0.17 1.49 8.78
N ALA A 159 -0.47 2.49 9.61
CA ALA A 159 -1.18 2.28 10.86
C ALA A 159 -2.69 2.54 10.77
N VAL A 160 -3.17 3.17 9.69
CA VAL A 160 -4.60 3.45 9.51
C VAL A 160 -5.13 2.75 8.26
N THR A 161 -4.58 3.03 7.06
CA THR A 161 -5.18 2.50 5.83
C THR A 161 -4.99 0.99 5.67
N ILE A 162 -3.83 0.42 6.07
CA ILE A 162 -3.64 -1.03 6.02
C ILE A 162 -4.61 -1.77 6.96
N PRO A 163 -4.74 -1.43 8.26
CA PRO A 163 -5.75 -2.04 9.13
C PRO A 163 -7.17 -1.91 8.62
N ILE A 164 -7.56 -0.73 8.09
CA ILE A 164 -8.89 -0.54 7.49
C ILE A 164 -9.08 -1.44 6.27
N GLY A 165 -8.10 -1.50 5.37
CA GLY A 165 -8.13 -2.36 4.19
C GLY A 165 -8.24 -3.83 4.56
N MET A 166 -7.46 -4.30 5.53
CA MET A 166 -7.51 -5.67 6.03
C MET A 166 -8.86 -6.00 6.68
N TYR A 167 -9.42 -5.06 7.46
CA TYR A 167 -10.76 -5.21 8.03
C TYR A 167 -11.82 -5.35 6.94
N LEU A 168 -11.78 -4.52 5.89
CA LEU A 168 -12.71 -4.57 4.77
C LEU A 168 -12.58 -5.87 3.97
N ILE A 169 -11.36 -6.38 3.76
CA ILE A 169 -11.12 -7.68 3.12
C ILE A 169 -11.78 -8.79 3.93
N ASN A 170 -11.50 -8.85 5.23
CA ASN A 170 -12.08 -9.86 6.13
C ASN A 170 -13.61 -9.77 6.18
N LEU A 171 -14.15 -8.55 6.19
CA LEU A 171 -15.60 -8.30 6.17
C LEU A 171 -16.24 -8.79 4.86
N GLY A 172 -15.58 -8.56 3.71
CA GLY A 172 -16.04 -9.05 2.42
C GLY A 172 -16.07 -10.57 2.37
N GLN A 173 -14.98 -11.22 2.78
CA GLN A 173 -14.90 -12.68 2.85
C GLN A 173 -15.95 -13.29 3.80
N ALA A 174 -16.19 -12.67 4.95
CA ALA A 174 -17.22 -13.12 5.89
C ALA A 174 -18.64 -13.03 5.27
N LYS A 175 -18.92 -11.98 4.53
CA LYS A 175 -20.21 -11.83 3.82
C LYS A 175 -20.40 -12.87 2.72
N ASP A 176 -19.35 -13.17 1.96
CA ASP A 176 -19.42 -14.16 0.88
C ASP A 176 -19.64 -15.57 1.44
N ARG A 177 -18.93 -15.93 2.53
CA ARG A 177 -19.17 -17.20 3.25
C ARG A 177 -20.61 -17.30 3.76
N ALA A 178 -21.16 -16.22 4.32
CA ALA A 178 -22.54 -16.20 4.81
C ALA A 178 -23.56 -16.35 3.67
N ARG A 179 -23.30 -15.80 2.49
CA ARG A 179 -24.15 -15.97 1.29
C ARG A 179 -24.13 -17.41 0.78
N LEU A 180 -22.94 -18.01 0.67
CA LEU A 180 -22.78 -19.40 0.25
C LEU A 180 -23.50 -20.37 1.21
N SER A 181 -23.35 -20.18 2.52
CA SER A 181 -24.03 -21.01 3.52
C SER A 181 -25.57 -20.87 3.45
N ALA A 182 -26.08 -19.66 3.16
CA ALA A 182 -27.51 -19.43 2.98
C ALA A 182 -28.07 -20.10 1.70
N GLN A 183 -27.31 -20.10 0.60
CA GLN A 183 -27.66 -20.77 -0.64
C GLN A 183 -27.69 -22.29 -0.47
N VAL A 184 -26.68 -22.88 0.14
CA VAL A 184 -26.65 -24.33 0.44
C VAL A 184 -27.83 -24.75 1.33
N SER A 185 -28.27 -23.88 2.25
CA SER A 185 -29.43 -24.15 3.11
C SER A 185 -30.75 -23.99 2.38
N SER A 186 -30.86 -23.18 1.31
CA SER A 186 -32.08 -23.01 0.49
C SER A 186 -32.24 -24.07 -0.56
N ASP A 187 -31.13 -24.67 -1.02
CA ASP A 187 -31.14 -25.74 -2.04
C ASP A 187 -31.29 -27.15 -1.43
N ALA A 188 -31.32 -27.26 -0.10
CA ALA A 188 -31.66 -28.51 0.57
C ALA A 188 -33.15 -28.79 0.41
N PRO A 189 -33.56 -29.89 -0.26
CA PRO A 189 -34.97 -30.18 -0.50
C PRO A 189 -35.69 -30.37 0.83
N ALA A 190 -36.76 -29.59 1.04
CA ALA A 190 -37.66 -29.76 2.17
C ALA A 190 -38.44 -31.09 1.95
N GLY A 191 -37.90 -32.16 2.51
CA GLY A 191 -38.60 -33.46 2.46
C GLY A 191 -37.69 -34.66 2.73
N GLY A 192 -37.82 -35.25 3.92
CA GLY A 192 -37.58 -36.65 4.12
C GLY A 192 -36.17 -37.05 4.60
N ALA A 193 -36.07 -37.26 5.89
CA ALA A 193 -35.10 -38.21 6.41
C ALA A 193 -35.36 -39.58 5.80
N SER A 194 -34.49 -40.07 4.93
CA SER A 194 -34.23 -41.51 4.81
C SER A 194 -32.97 -41.76 4.00
N ALA A 195 -32.17 -42.63 4.53
CA ALA A 195 -30.93 -43.12 3.94
C ALA A 195 -31.19 -43.76 2.58
N VAL A 196 -30.39 -43.36 1.57
CA VAL A 196 -29.97 -44.26 0.50
C VAL A 196 -28.54 -43.92 0.12
N ALA A 197 -27.64 -44.82 0.44
CA ALA A 197 -26.34 -44.91 -0.18
C ALA A 197 -26.54 -45.39 -1.63
N ALA A 198 -26.15 -44.59 -2.61
CA ALA A 198 -25.92 -45.05 -3.97
C ALA A 198 -24.94 -44.16 -4.72
N LYS A 199 -23.80 -44.76 -4.97
CA LYS A 199 -22.88 -44.64 -6.08
C LYS A 199 -23.25 -43.63 -7.18
N GLY A 200 -22.36 -42.67 -7.39
CA GLY A 200 -22.24 -41.84 -8.58
C GLY A 200 -20.84 -41.29 -8.66
N ASP A 201 -20.03 -41.92 -9.49
CA ASP A 201 -18.62 -41.68 -9.76
C ASP A 201 -18.44 -40.27 -10.40
N VAL A 202 -17.97 -39.31 -9.63
CA VAL A 202 -17.33 -38.08 -10.11
C VAL A 202 -16.01 -38.00 -9.38
N THR A 203 -14.94 -38.38 -10.05
CA THR A 203 -13.58 -38.25 -9.58
C THR A 203 -13.18 -36.77 -9.44
N LEU A 204 -13.53 -36.18 -8.32
CA LEU A 204 -12.93 -34.95 -7.82
C LEU A 204 -11.61 -35.37 -7.14
N ASP A 205 -10.50 -34.82 -7.61
CA ASP A 205 -9.18 -35.07 -7.06
C ASP A 205 -9.10 -34.51 -5.63
N PRO A 206 -9.18 -35.35 -4.57
CA PRO A 206 -9.27 -34.89 -3.19
C PRO A 206 -7.94 -34.30 -2.67
N THR A 207 -6.89 -34.33 -3.46
CA THR A 207 -5.56 -33.83 -3.06
C THR A 207 -5.41 -32.33 -3.28
N ARG A 208 -6.20 -31.72 -4.16
CA ARG A 208 -6.14 -30.29 -4.48
C ARG A 208 -6.92 -29.44 -3.48
N ASP A 209 -8.08 -29.92 -3.04
CA ASP A 209 -8.94 -29.21 -2.08
C ASP A 209 -8.44 -29.36 -0.63
N ALA A 210 -7.86 -30.53 -0.27
CA ALA A 210 -7.26 -30.74 1.04
C ALA A 210 -5.96 -29.92 1.26
N LYS A 211 -5.26 -29.54 0.19
CA LYS A 211 -4.06 -28.68 0.29
C LYS A 211 -4.43 -27.22 0.44
N LEU A 212 -5.48 -26.75 -0.24
CA LEU A 212 -6.02 -25.39 -0.06
C LEU A 212 -6.62 -25.19 1.34
N ASP A 213 -7.32 -26.19 1.90
CA ASP A 213 -7.89 -26.12 3.25
C ASP A 213 -6.81 -26.17 4.34
N LYS A 214 -5.78 -27.01 4.19
CA LYS A 214 -4.66 -27.04 5.15
C LYS A 214 -3.82 -25.77 5.15
N ASP A 215 -3.60 -25.16 4.01
CA ASP A 215 -2.87 -23.90 3.93
C ASP A 215 -3.72 -22.70 4.41
N ALA A 216 -5.05 -22.78 4.28
CA ALA A 216 -5.98 -21.85 4.91
C ALA A 216 -6.05 -22.04 6.44
N GLU A 217 -6.03 -23.27 6.95
CA GLU A 217 -6.01 -23.57 8.39
C GLU A 217 -4.69 -23.21 9.07
N LEU A 218 -3.54 -23.36 8.38
CA LEU A 218 -2.24 -22.97 8.95
C LEU A 218 -2.07 -21.46 9.06
N MET A 219 -2.89 -20.67 8.33
CA MET A 219 -2.87 -19.21 8.35
C MET A 219 -3.94 -18.58 9.22
N VAL A 220 -4.91 -19.37 9.69
CA VAL A 220 -5.96 -18.96 10.63
C VAL A 220 -5.91 -19.87 11.85
N HIS A 221 -5.00 -19.61 12.77
CA HIS A 221 -5.17 -20.11 14.13
C HIS A 221 -6.36 -19.39 14.78
N GLY A 222 -7.55 -19.88 14.49
CA GLY A 222 -8.81 -19.43 15.05
C GLY A 222 -9.87 -20.48 14.77
N SER A 223 -10.04 -21.40 15.70
CA SER A 223 -11.06 -22.45 15.73
C SER A 223 -12.45 -21.96 15.30
N PRO A 224 -13.22 -22.72 14.49
CA PRO A 224 -14.60 -22.36 14.18
C PRO A 224 -15.48 -22.68 15.40
N ASN A 225 -15.72 -21.70 16.25
CA ASN A 225 -16.77 -21.80 17.26
C ASN A 225 -18.01 -21.05 16.76
N THR A 226 -19.04 -21.83 16.45
CA THR A 226 -20.41 -21.42 16.18
C THR A 226 -20.98 -20.62 17.35
N GLY A 227 -21.05 -19.31 17.20
CA GLY A 227 -21.64 -18.45 18.21
C GLY A 227 -21.88 -17.01 17.73
N THR A 228 -23.15 -16.69 17.52
CA THR A 228 -23.80 -15.38 17.50
C THR A 228 -23.32 -14.35 16.48
N LYS A 229 -24.20 -13.96 15.58
CA LYS A 229 -24.09 -12.96 14.49
C LYS A 229 -23.57 -11.55 14.89
N ARG A 230 -23.45 -11.24 16.17
CA ARG A 230 -23.09 -9.89 16.66
C ARG A 230 -21.57 -9.63 16.73
N ASN A 231 -20.72 -10.65 16.68
CA ASN A 231 -19.28 -10.53 16.89
C ASN A 231 -18.40 -10.67 15.63
N GLY A 232 -18.99 -10.82 14.43
CA GLY A 232 -18.21 -11.01 13.20
C GLY A 232 -17.32 -9.82 12.85
N ASN A 233 -17.82 -8.60 13.01
CA ASN A 233 -17.07 -7.38 12.72
C ASN A 233 -15.93 -7.14 13.72
N LEU A 234 -16.17 -7.43 15.01
CA LEU A 234 -15.15 -7.30 16.05
C LEU A 234 -14.03 -8.34 15.88
N ARG A 235 -14.39 -9.58 15.52
CA ARG A 235 -13.39 -10.62 15.21
C ARG A 235 -12.56 -10.25 14.00
N ALA A 236 -13.18 -9.76 12.90
CA ALA A 236 -12.45 -9.31 11.73
C ALA A 236 -11.46 -8.18 12.06
N LEU A 237 -11.84 -7.24 12.92
CA LEU A 237 -10.96 -6.18 13.40
C LEU A 237 -9.81 -6.73 14.26
N LEU A 238 -10.11 -7.63 15.20
CA LEU A 238 -9.09 -8.26 16.04
C LEU A 238 -8.10 -9.10 15.24
N ASP A 239 -8.57 -9.83 14.23
CA ASP A 239 -7.72 -10.62 13.35
C ASP A 239 -6.84 -9.74 12.45
N ALA A 240 -7.34 -8.59 12.01
CA ALA A 240 -6.52 -7.61 11.32
C ALA A 240 -5.43 -7.03 12.25
N LEU A 241 -5.77 -6.67 13.47
CA LEU A 241 -4.84 -6.11 14.46
C LEU A 241 -3.78 -7.11 14.96
N LYS A 242 -4.04 -8.42 14.90
CA LYS A 242 -3.05 -9.46 15.24
C LYS A 242 -1.92 -9.56 14.20
N GLN A 243 -2.12 -9.05 12.99
CA GLN A 243 -1.09 -9.14 11.95
C GLN A 243 0.09 -8.23 12.26
N PRO A 244 1.35 -8.71 12.11
CA PRO A 244 2.54 -7.89 12.38
C PRO A 244 2.57 -6.57 11.63
N VAL A 245 2.10 -6.56 10.39
CA VAL A 245 2.00 -5.34 9.56
C VAL A 245 1.06 -4.29 10.13
N CYS A 246 0.12 -4.67 11.01
CA CYS A 246 -0.80 -3.76 11.67
C CYS A 246 -0.31 -3.34 13.07
N TRP A 247 0.08 -4.30 13.91
CA TRP A 247 0.43 -3.96 15.30
C TRP A 247 1.79 -3.26 15.44
N ALA A 248 2.78 -3.56 14.57
CA ALA A 248 4.10 -2.94 14.68
C ALA A 248 4.07 -1.42 14.47
N PRO A 249 3.40 -0.86 13.43
CA PRO A 249 3.22 0.59 13.33
C PRO A 249 2.39 1.19 14.47
N LEU A 250 1.36 0.49 14.96
CA LEU A 250 0.57 0.96 16.11
C LEU A 250 1.41 1.03 17.39
N LEU A 251 2.28 0.04 17.61
CA LEU A 251 3.24 0.06 18.72
C LEU A 251 4.22 1.24 18.58
N ALA A 252 4.76 1.45 17.38
CA ALA A 252 5.65 2.58 17.12
C ALA A 252 4.98 3.93 17.42
N ILE A 253 3.72 4.13 16.99
CA ILE A 253 2.92 5.32 17.33
C ILE A 253 2.75 5.46 18.84
N ALA A 254 2.38 4.39 19.53
CA ALA A 254 2.20 4.43 20.98
C ALA A 254 3.50 4.87 21.69
N LEU A 255 4.65 4.35 21.26
CA LEU A 255 5.96 4.76 21.80
C LEU A 255 6.25 6.24 21.53
N VAL A 256 6.00 6.73 20.32
CA VAL A 256 6.17 8.14 19.95
C VAL A 256 5.27 9.04 20.80
N LEU A 257 3.98 8.69 20.96
CA LEU A 257 3.03 9.47 21.75
C LEU A 257 3.35 9.44 23.26
N LEU A 258 3.90 8.34 23.76
CA LEU A 258 4.37 8.23 25.14
C LEU A 258 5.70 8.95 25.37
N GLY A 259 6.37 9.42 24.31
CA GLY A 259 7.68 10.07 24.37
C GLY A 259 8.82 9.09 24.68
N VAL A 260 8.60 7.79 24.51
CA VAL A 260 9.63 6.78 24.69
C VAL A 260 10.58 6.80 23.50
N ARG A 261 11.86 7.10 23.76
CA ARG A 261 12.91 7.03 22.75
C ARG A 261 13.47 5.62 22.68
N VAL A 262 13.39 5.01 21.51
CA VAL A 262 14.03 3.71 21.29
C VAL A 262 15.56 3.91 21.31
N PRO A 263 16.31 3.07 22.03
CA PRO A 263 17.76 3.18 22.09
C PRO A 263 18.38 3.12 20.70
N VAL A 264 19.33 4.02 20.43
CA VAL A 264 20.02 4.12 19.11
C VAL A 264 20.69 2.79 18.72
N GLN A 265 21.09 1.97 19.70
CA GLN A 265 21.72 0.68 19.49
C GLN A 265 20.80 -0.37 18.84
N VAL A 266 19.49 -0.22 18.96
CA VAL A 266 18.49 -1.16 18.41
C VAL A 266 18.12 -0.79 16.96
N ALA A 267 18.21 0.49 16.62
CA ALA A 267 17.87 1.00 15.30
C ALA A 267 18.62 0.29 14.14
N PRO A 268 19.93 0.02 14.19
CA PRO A 268 20.64 -0.63 13.08
C PRO A 268 20.12 -2.01 12.71
N THR A 269 19.65 -2.79 13.71
CA THR A 269 19.08 -4.12 13.46
C THR A 269 17.80 -4.02 12.63
N PHE A 270 16.90 -3.13 13.03
CA PHE A 270 15.66 -2.90 12.28
C PHE A 270 15.92 -2.24 10.93
N ASP A 271 16.92 -1.35 10.83
CA ASP A 271 17.31 -0.71 9.55
C ASP A 271 17.84 -1.74 8.54
N LEU A 272 18.61 -2.75 8.98
CA LEU A 272 19.05 -3.84 8.10
C LEU A 272 17.86 -4.64 7.55
N ILE A 273 16.91 -4.98 8.40
CA ILE A 273 15.68 -5.69 7.99
C ILE A 273 14.84 -4.79 7.08
N ALA A 274 14.72 -3.51 7.39
CA ALA A 274 14.01 -2.52 6.60
C ALA A 274 14.61 -2.33 5.19
N LYS A 275 15.95 -2.29 5.08
CA LYS A 275 16.65 -2.21 3.79
C LYS A 275 16.41 -3.45 2.94
N ALA A 276 16.42 -4.64 3.56
CA ALA A 276 16.07 -5.89 2.85
C ALA A 276 14.64 -5.85 2.32
N ASN A 277 13.70 -5.24 3.07
CA ASN A 277 12.31 -5.11 2.65
C ASN A 277 12.16 -4.39 1.30
N SER A 278 12.87 -3.28 1.07
CA SER A 278 12.73 -2.50 -0.17
C SER A 278 13.01 -3.34 -1.42
N GLY A 279 14.13 -4.07 -1.46
CA GLY A 279 14.47 -4.93 -2.59
C GLY A 279 13.55 -6.15 -2.74
N VAL A 280 13.32 -6.86 -1.62
CA VAL A 280 12.54 -8.11 -1.62
C VAL A 280 11.06 -7.84 -1.93
N ALA A 281 10.48 -6.75 -1.42
CA ALA A 281 9.08 -6.42 -1.71
C ALA A 281 8.86 -6.02 -3.19
N VAL A 282 9.80 -5.27 -3.78
CA VAL A 282 9.74 -4.93 -5.20
C VAL A 282 9.93 -6.15 -6.08
N LEU A 283 10.85 -7.06 -5.71
CA LEU A 283 11.02 -8.34 -6.38
C LEU A 283 9.74 -9.20 -6.29
N ALA A 284 9.14 -9.29 -5.10
CA ALA A 284 7.89 -10.01 -4.87
C ALA A 284 6.72 -9.42 -5.67
N ALA A 285 6.66 -8.09 -5.82
CA ALA A 285 5.70 -7.43 -6.68
C ALA A 285 5.90 -7.80 -8.16
N GLY A 286 7.15 -7.87 -8.63
CA GLY A 286 7.49 -8.34 -9.97
C GLY A 286 7.10 -9.81 -10.20
N LEU A 287 7.37 -10.68 -9.22
CA LEU A 287 6.92 -12.07 -9.23
C LEU A 287 5.38 -12.19 -9.31
N ALA A 288 4.64 -11.40 -8.53
CA ALA A 288 3.19 -11.36 -8.60
C ALA A 288 2.69 -10.91 -9.98
N LEU A 289 3.37 -9.93 -10.59
CA LEU A 289 3.04 -9.46 -11.95
C LEU A 289 3.24 -10.55 -13.02
N SER A 290 4.22 -11.44 -12.87
CA SER A 290 4.52 -12.52 -13.84
C SER A 290 3.43 -13.58 -13.92
N THR A 291 2.64 -13.77 -12.85
CA THR A 291 1.59 -14.80 -12.75
C THR A 291 0.27 -14.38 -13.36
N VAL A 292 0.12 -13.10 -13.67
CA VAL A 292 -1.12 -12.56 -14.23
C VAL A 292 -0.89 -12.02 -15.64
N LYS A 293 -1.94 -12.08 -16.47
CA LYS A 293 -1.93 -11.42 -17.76
C LYS A 293 -2.03 -9.92 -17.53
N PHE A 294 -1.02 -9.18 -17.95
CA PHE A 294 -1.04 -7.73 -17.91
C PHE A 294 -2.24 -7.18 -18.67
N SER A 295 -2.96 -6.26 -18.09
CA SER A 295 -4.16 -5.67 -18.68
C SER A 295 -4.10 -4.15 -18.56
N LEU A 296 -4.04 -3.46 -19.69
CA LEU A 296 -4.26 -2.02 -19.79
C LEU A 296 -5.76 -1.71 -19.91
N GLY A 297 -6.55 -2.28 -18.98
CA GLY A 297 -7.97 -1.98 -18.91
C GLY A 297 -8.25 -0.55 -18.44
N TRP A 298 -9.47 -0.07 -18.68
CA TRP A 298 -9.93 1.25 -18.22
C TRP A 298 -9.74 1.45 -16.71
N GLU A 299 -9.92 0.41 -15.94
CA GLU A 299 -9.73 0.42 -14.48
C GLU A 299 -8.27 0.69 -14.08
N THR A 300 -7.30 0.07 -14.78
CA THR A 300 -5.87 0.33 -14.57
C THR A 300 -5.52 1.79 -14.88
N VAL A 301 -6.03 2.32 -16.01
CA VAL A 301 -5.81 3.72 -16.41
C VAL A 301 -6.41 4.67 -15.39
N TRP A 302 -7.66 4.41 -14.95
CA TRP A 302 -8.33 5.21 -13.94
C TRP A 302 -7.58 5.22 -12.60
N ASN A 303 -7.19 4.06 -12.11
CA ASN A 303 -6.45 3.94 -10.84
C ASN A 303 -5.08 4.63 -10.90
N THR A 304 -4.40 4.55 -12.04
CA THR A 304 -3.14 5.27 -12.28
C THR A 304 -3.37 6.78 -12.27
N PHE A 305 -4.38 7.27 -13.00
CA PHE A 305 -4.77 8.69 -13.00
C PHE A 305 -5.17 9.16 -11.60
N PHE A 306 -6.02 8.41 -10.91
CA PHE A 306 -6.44 8.71 -9.54
C PHE A 306 -5.23 8.87 -8.62
N ARG A 307 -4.27 7.94 -8.70
CA ARG A 307 -3.09 7.92 -7.83
C ARG A 307 -2.09 9.03 -8.14
N LEU A 308 -1.71 9.19 -9.41
CA LEU A 308 -0.58 10.03 -9.81
C LEU A 308 -0.97 11.48 -10.16
N ILE A 309 -2.25 11.72 -10.46
CA ILE A 309 -2.73 13.05 -10.87
C ILE A 309 -3.79 13.57 -9.90
N LEU A 310 -4.90 12.85 -9.72
CA LEU A 310 -6.03 13.35 -8.95
C LEU A 310 -5.68 13.51 -7.45
N THR A 311 -5.02 12.53 -6.86
CA THR A 311 -4.64 12.59 -5.44
C THR A 311 -3.73 13.79 -5.14
N PRO A 312 -2.57 13.97 -5.80
CA PRO A 312 -1.72 15.13 -5.52
C PRO A 312 -2.37 16.46 -5.91
N ALA A 313 -3.24 16.51 -6.94
CA ALA A 313 -3.99 17.73 -7.29
C ALA A 313 -4.96 18.14 -6.16
N VAL A 314 -5.65 17.18 -5.55
CA VAL A 314 -6.53 17.44 -4.38
C VAL A 314 -5.71 17.95 -3.20
N PHE A 315 -4.55 17.35 -2.91
CA PHE A 315 -3.69 17.82 -1.83
C PHE A 315 -3.13 19.22 -2.08
N LEU A 316 -2.74 19.54 -3.33
CA LEU A 316 -2.33 20.89 -3.71
C LEU A 316 -3.48 21.88 -3.49
N GLY A 317 -4.68 21.58 -3.99
CA GLY A 317 -5.83 22.45 -3.83
C GLY A 317 -6.23 22.66 -2.36
N VAL A 318 -6.28 21.59 -1.56
CA VAL A 318 -6.58 21.66 -0.13
C VAL A 318 -5.50 22.44 0.62
N GLY A 319 -4.22 22.19 0.29
CA GLY A 319 -3.09 22.91 0.91
C GLY A 319 -3.16 24.42 0.66
N LEU A 320 -3.45 24.84 -0.56
CA LEU A 320 -3.64 26.24 -0.92
C LEU A 320 -4.85 26.86 -0.19
N LEU A 321 -5.97 26.14 -0.12
CA LEU A 321 -7.17 26.59 0.61
C LEU A 321 -6.93 26.70 2.13
N CYS A 322 -6.03 25.92 2.69
CA CYS A 322 -5.66 25.96 4.10
C CYS A 322 -4.54 26.98 4.41
N GLY A 323 -4.10 27.77 3.43
CA GLY A 323 -3.08 28.83 3.62
C GLY A 323 -1.67 28.30 3.68
N MET A 324 -1.37 27.12 3.09
CA MET A 324 -0.01 26.59 3.00
C MET A 324 0.84 27.23 1.89
N ASP A 325 0.27 28.17 1.12
CA ASP A 325 1.00 29.05 0.20
C ASP A 325 2.05 29.92 0.92
N ALA A 326 1.85 30.20 2.21
CA ALA A 326 2.84 30.87 3.05
C ALA A 326 4.09 29.99 3.31
N GLU A 327 4.03 28.67 3.13
CA GLU A 327 5.10 27.71 3.33
C GLU A 327 5.23 26.77 2.11
N PRO A 328 5.61 27.30 0.93
CA PRO A 328 5.55 26.57 -0.34
C PRO A 328 6.40 25.29 -0.34
N ASP A 329 7.52 25.28 0.39
CA ASP A 329 8.39 24.09 0.48
C ASP A 329 7.68 22.93 1.21
N LYS A 330 6.91 23.21 2.26
CA LYS A 330 6.15 22.17 2.99
C LYS A 330 4.97 21.66 2.19
N LEU A 331 4.29 22.55 1.45
CA LEU A 331 3.23 22.17 0.53
C LEU A 331 3.78 21.28 -0.58
N ALA A 332 4.92 21.65 -1.17
CA ALA A 332 5.58 20.89 -2.21
C ALA A 332 5.99 19.49 -1.72
N LEU A 333 6.57 19.40 -0.52
CA LEU A 333 6.91 18.14 0.13
C LEU A 333 5.69 17.23 0.30
N LEU A 334 4.58 17.80 0.81
CA LEU A 334 3.34 17.05 1.04
C LEU A 334 2.76 16.52 -0.28
N VAL A 335 2.66 17.37 -1.29
CA VAL A 335 2.13 17.02 -2.61
C VAL A 335 3.01 15.94 -3.26
N MET A 336 4.33 16.07 -3.20
CA MET A 336 5.25 15.07 -3.75
C MET A 336 5.19 13.74 -2.99
N ALA A 337 5.05 13.76 -1.67
CA ALA A 337 4.91 12.55 -0.87
C ALA A 337 3.66 11.74 -1.23
N VAL A 338 2.54 12.43 -1.51
CA VAL A 338 1.31 11.77 -1.95
C VAL A 338 1.27 11.52 -3.46
N ALA A 339 2.15 12.10 -4.26
CA ALA A 339 2.29 11.82 -5.69
C ALA A 339 3.08 10.53 -5.96
N LEU A 340 3.71 9.92 -4.96
CA LEU A 340 4.44 8.66 -5.09
C LEU A 340 3.54 7.54 -5.65
N PRO A 341 4.10 6.56 -6.38
CA PRO A 341 3.34 5.46 -6.97
C PRO A 341 2.62 4.61 -5.91
N PRO A 342 1.79 3.64 -6.32
CA PRO A 342 1.05 2.77 -5.41
C PRO A 342 1.92 2.05 -4.39
N ALA A 343 1.38 1.86 -3.18
CA ALA A 343 2.06 1.10 -2.14
C ALA A 343 2.22 -0.38 -2.52
N PHE A 344 3.47 -0.87 -2.54
CA PHE A 344 3.78 -2.28 -2.84
C PHE A 344 3.15 -3.24 -1.82
N SER A 345 2.90 -2.81 -0.59
CA SER A 345 2.14 -3.59 0.39
C SER A 345 0.75 -3.98 -0.14
N GLY A 346 0.10 -3.13 -0.92
CA GLY A 346 -1.20 -3.40 -1.53
C GLY A 346 -1.17 -4.60 -2.48
N ILE A 347 -0.19 -4.68 -3.40
CA ILE A 347 -0.07 -5.81 -4.32
C ILE A 347 0.39 -7.09 -3.62
N ILE A 348 1.20 -6.99 -2.56
CA ILE A 348 1.61 -8.15 -1.76
C ILE A 348 0.39 -8.72 -1.02
N ILE A 349 -0.46 -7.87 -0.43
CA ILE A 349 -1.72 -8.27 0.20
C ILE A 349 -2.65 -8.88 -0.85
N SER A 350 -2.80 -8.26 -2.01
CA SER A 350 -3.58 -8.76 -3.15
C SER A 350 -3.15 -10.18 -3.54
N SER A 351 -1.86 -10.40 -3.73
CA SER A 351 -1.28 -11.71 -4.08
C SER A 351 -1.47 -12.74 -2.96
N ARG A 352 -1.32 -12.34 -1.69
CA ARG A 352 -1.52 -13.23 -0.53
C ARG A 352 -2.94 -13.75 -0.41
N TYR A 353 -3.92 -12.88 -0.61
CA TYR A 353 -5.35 -13.23 -0.52
C TYR A 353 -5.95 -13.68 -1.85
N ASN A 354 -5.17 -13.64 -2.93
CA ASN A 354 -5.61 -13.91 -4.30
C ASN A 354 -6.85 -13.08 -4.70
N ILE A 355 -6.89 -11.82 -4.28
CA ILE A 355 -7.98 -10.87 -4.53
C ILE A 355 -7.45 -9.72 -5.37
N TYR A 356 -8.14 -9.38 -6.49
CA TYR A 356 -7.81 -8.22 -7.34
C TYR A 356 -6.39 -8.24 -7.91
N VAL A 357 -5.80 -9.43 -8.11
CA VAL A 357 -4.36 -9.59 -8.42
C VAL A 357 -4.02 -9.01 -9.78
N LYS A 358 -4.84 -9.27 -10.80
CA LYS A 358 -4.60 -8.84 -12.18
C LYS A 358 -4.60 -7.31 -12.31
N GLU A 359 -5.67 -6.67 -11.85
CA GLU A 359 -5.85 -5.22 -11.93
C GLU A 359 -4.87 -4.51 -11.00
N GLY A 360 -4.65 -5.06 -9.82
CA GLY A 360 -3.72 -4.52 -8.83
C GLY A 360 -2.28 -4.55 -9.32
N ALA A 361 -1.82 -5.67 -9.87
CA ALA A 361 -0.48 -5.81 -10.42
C ALA A 361 -0.29 -4.88 -11.63
N SER A 362 -1.28 -4.83 -12.53
CA SER A 362 -1.26 -3.94 -13.70
C SER A 362 -1.20 -2.45 -13.29
N THR A 363 -2.04 -2.05 -12.32
CA THR A 363 -2.05 -0.68 -11.78
C THR A 363 -0.69 -0.33 -11.17
N THR A 364 -0.11 -1.22 -10.36
CA THR A 364 1.19 -0.98 -9.71
C THR A 364 2.29 -0.81 -10.74
N ALA A 365 2.38 -1.70 -11.74
CA ALA A 365 3.40 -1.64 -12.77
C ALA A 365 3.27 -0.39 -13.63
N VAL A 366 2.08 -0.10 -14.15
CA VAL A 366 1.83 1.09 -14.99
C VAL A 366 2.13 2.37 -14.22
N SER A 367 1.61 2.47 -12.99
CA SER A 367 1.82 3.66 -12.17
C SER A 367 3.29 3.88 -11.82
N THR A 368 4.08 2.82 -11.60
CA THR A 368 5.51 2.96 -11.31
C THR A 368 6.27 3.50 -12.52
N VAL A 369 5.95 3.03 -13.73
CA VAL A 369 6.56 3.55 -14.97
C VAL A 369 6.11 4.98 -15.24
N VAL A 370 4.80 5.25 -15.15
CA VAL A 370 4.23 6.59 -15.43
C VAL A 370 4.68 7.61 -14.37
N PHE A 371 5.01 7.17 -13.16
CA PHE A 371 5.52 8.04 -12.11
C PHE A 371 6.77 8.82 -12.53
N ALA A 372 7.65 8.26 -13.34
CA ALA A 372 8.82 8.97 -13.86
C ALA A 372 8.42 10.28 -14.57
N ALA A 373 7.36 10.24 -15.37
CA ALA A 373 6.86 11.42 -16.08
C ALA A 373 6.04 12.35 -15.16
N THR A 374 5.20 11.78 -14.28
CA THR A 374 4.36 12.58 -13.38
C THR A 374 5.15 13.22 -12.24
N CYS A 375 6.25 12.64 -11.80
CA CYS A 375 7.19 13.26 -10.88
C CYS A 375 7.75 14.57 -11.45
N LEU A 376 8.21 14.55 -12.70
CA LEU A 376 8.68 15.75 -13.40
C LEU A 376 7.57 16.79 -13.56
N LEU A 377 6.37 16.35 -13.91
CA LEU A 377 5.20 17.22 -14.01
C LEU A 377 4.93 17.96 -12.70
N TRP A 378 4.91 17.25 -11.56
CA TRP A 378 4.62 17.86 -10.26
C TRP A 378 5.74 18.79 -9.79
N ILE A 379 7.03 18.42 -9.98
CA ILE A 379 8.16 19.32 -9.69
C ILE A 379 8.08 20.63 -10.49
N TRP A 380 7.56 20.58 -11.72
CA TRP A 380 7.35 21.76 -12.54
C TRP A 380 6.10 22.55 -12.14
N LEU A 381 4.99 21.86 -11.86
CA LEU A 381 3.68 22.48 -11.64
C LEU A 381 3.55 23.15 -10.24
N ILE A 382 4.02 22.50 -9.17
CA ILE A 382 3.86 23.01 -7.81
C ILE A 382 4.38 24.43 -7.64
N PRO A 383 5.60 24.80 -8.10
CA PRO A 383 6.10 26.17 -7.96
C PRO A 383 5.35 27.23 -8.80
N LEU A 384 4.48 26.81 -9.71
CA LEU A 384 3.64 27.74 -10.49
C LEU A 384 2.32 28.03 -9.79
N CYS A 385 1.89 27.16 -8.86
CA CYS A 385 0.62 27.25 -8.17
C CYS A 385 0.76 27.74 -6.72
N ALA A 386 1.93 27.50 -6.09
CA ALA A 386 2.31 27.94 -4.77
C ALA A 386 3.35 29.08 -4.85
#